data_f31c3c9348c4c80625d0ed1514bcbe5c
#
_entry.id   f31c3c9348c4c80625d0ed1514bcbe5c
#
_cell.length_a   1.000
_cell.length_b   1.000
_cell.length_c   1.000
_cell.angle_alpha   90.00
_cell.angle_beta   90.00
_cell.angle_gamma   90.00
#
_symmetry.space_group_name_H-M   'P 1'
#
loop_
_entity.id
_entity.type
_entity.pdbx_description
1 polymer ?
#
loop_
_entity_poly.entity_id
_entity_poly.type
_entity_poly.pdbx_seq_one_letter_code
_entity_poly.pdbx_strand_id
1 'polypeptide(L)'
;MAQLFSNISNLSWQQAVMWLIGGILIYLAIKRDMEPALLLPMGFGAILVNLPLSGAVTQIIDGVEEIGVLNVLFDAGIANELFPLLLFVGIGAMIDFEPLLNDPKLMFFGAAAQFGIFFTFSLAALLGFPIKDAAAIGIIGAADGPTEIGRAHV
;
A
#
# COMPACT_ATOMS: atom_id res chain seq x y z
N MET A 1 20.45 17.18 21.94
CA MET A 1 21.47 16.11 21.80
C MET A 1 21.08 14.89 22.65
N ALA A 2 20.79 15.02 23.95
CA ALA A 2 20.41 13.85 24.79
C ALA A 2 19.15 13.11 24.31
N GLN A 3 18.15 13.82 23.80
CA GLN A 3 16.93 13.21 23.26
C GLN A 3 17.16 12.36 22.01
N LEU A 4 18.11 12.74 21.14
CA LEU A 4 18.47 11.95 19.96
C LEU A 4 19.12 10.62 20.33
N PHE A 5 19.93 10.59 21.38
CA PHE A 5 20.56 9.36 21.87
C PHE A 5 19.58 8.46 22.63
N SER A 6 18.61 9.04 23.35
CA SER A 6 17.56 8.24 24.00
C SER A 6 16.66 7.53 22.99
N ASN A 7 16.42 8.13 21.83
CA ASN A 7 15.64 7.51 20.76
C ASN A 7 16.35 6.28 20.18
N ILE A 8 17.68 6.33 20.06
CA ILE A 8 18.47 5.19 19.54
C ILE A 8 18.51 4.04 20.55
N SER A 9 18.53 4.33 21.86
CA SER A 9 18.55 3.29 22.91
C SER A 9 17.22 2.51 22.99
N ASN A 10 16.11 3.08 22.50
CA ASN A 10 14.80 2.45 22.45
C ASN A 10 14.54 1.68 21.13
N LEU A 11 15.56 1.55 20.27
CA LEU A 11 15.45 0.86 19.01
C LEU A 11 15.25 -0.64 19.23
N SER A 12 14.12 -1.18 18.77
CA SER A 12 13.89 -2.63 18.75
C SER A 12 14.62 -3.28 17.57
N TRP A 13 14.96 -4.57 17.71
CA TRP A 13 15.59 -5.32 16.63
C TRP A 13 14.69 -5.36 15.37
N GLN A 14 13.37 -5.39 15.55
CA GLN A 14 12.40 -5.36 14.45
C GLN A 14 12.49 -4.05 13.66
N GLN A 15 12.62 -2.91 14.34
CA GLN A 15 12.80 -1.61 13.70
C GLN A 15 14.12 -1.54 12.92
N ALA A 16 15.20 -2.12 13.47
CA ALA A 16 16.48 -2.20 12.78
C ALA A 16 16.38 -3.03 11.48
N VAL A 17 15.65 -4.15 11.51
CA VAL A 17 15.37 -4.98 10.32
C VAL A 17 14.56 -4.18 9.30
N MET A 18 13.55 -3.42 9.71
CA MET A 18 12.76 -2.59 8.80
C MET A 18 13.59 -1.46 8.17
N TRP A 19 14.56 -0.89 8.88
CA TRP A 19 15.50 0.07 8.31
C TRP A 19 16.41 -0.56 7.26
N LEU A 20 16.86 -1.80 7.51
CA LEU A 20 17.63 -2.55 6.53
C LEU A 20 16.81 -2.81 5.26
N ILE A 21 15.56 -3.26 5.43
CA ILE A 21 14.63 -3.49 4.32
C ILE A 21 14.39 -2.19 3.55
N GLY A 22 14.06 -1.10 4.24
CA GLY A 22 13.86 0.21 3.63
C GLY A 22 15.09 0.69 2.86
N GLY A 23 16.28 0.51 3.44
CA GLY A 23 17.55 0.82 2.78
C GLY A 23 17.80 -0.02 1.52
N ILE A 24 17.46 -1.31 1.54
CA ILE A 24 17.55 -2.19 0.36
C ILE A 24 16.60 -1.72 -0.73
N LEU A 25 15.35 -1.37 -0.40
CA LEU A 25 14.37 -0.87 -1.37
C LEU A 25 14.87 0.42 -2.04
N ILE A 26 15.38 1.36 -1.26
CA ILE A 26 15.98 2.61 -1.78
C ILE A 26 17.19 2.31 -2.67
N TYR A 27 18.06 1.39 -2.25
CA TYR A 27 19.22 0.98 -3.04
C TYR A 27 18.80 0.37 -4.38
N LEU A 28 17.82 -0.53 -4.40
CA LEU A 28 17.29 -1.16 -5.62
C LEU A 28 16.67 -0.11 -6.55
N ALA A 29 15.92 0.84 -6.00
CA ALA A 29 15.33 1.94 -6.75
C ALA A 29 16.39 2.79 -7.47
N ILE A 30 17.46 3.18 -6.74
CA ILE A 30 18.48 4.11 -7.28
C ILE A 30 19.52 3.40 -8.15
N LYS A 31 19.97 2.20 -7.73
CA LYS A 31 21.10 1.51 -8.41
C LYS A 31 20.66 0.53 -9.49
N ARG A 32 19.44 0.03 -9.42
CA ARG A 32 18.92 -0.97 -10.34
C ARG A 32 17.78 -0.45 -11.20
N ASP A 33 17.40 0.83 -11.05
CA ASP A 33 16.26 1.46 -11.72
C ASP A 33 14.95 0.63 -11.63
N MET A 34 14.79 -0.08 -10.49
CA MET A 34 13.62 -0.90 -10.22
C MET A 34 12.50 -0.03 -9.68
N GLU A 35 11.57 0.37 -10.56
CA GLU A 35 10.37 1.13 -10.18
C GLU A 35 10.64 2.24 -9.15
N PRO A 36 11.49 3.25 -9.47
CA PRO A 36 11.89 4.28 -8.49
C PRO A 36 10.70 5.03 -7.91
N ALA A 37 9.65 5.23 -8.71
CA ALA A 37 8.43 5.91 -8.28
C ALA A 37 7.68 5.18 -7.16
N LEU A 38 7.86 3.86 -7.04
CA LEU A 38 7.23 3.03 -5.99
C LEU A 38 8.22 2.72 -4.87
N LEU A 39 9.41 2.22 -5.20
CA LEU A 39 10.36 1.71 -4.20
C LEU A 39 10.97 2.82 -3.33
N LEU A 40 11.19 4.03 -3.87
CA LEU A 40 11.73 5.14 -3.07
C LEU A 40 10.77 5.58 -1.96
N PRO A 41 9.50 5.93 -2.25
CA PRO A 41 8.56 6.30 -1.20
C PRO A 41 8.30 5.16 -0.21
N MET A 42 8.24 3.92 -0.70
CA MET A 42 8.02 2.73 0.12
C MET A 42 9.18 2.49 1.08
N GLY A 43 10.42 2.56 0.60
CA GLY A 43 11.62 2.42 1.43
C GLY A 43 11.77 3.56 2.44
N PHE A 44 11.51 4.79 2.01
CA PHE A 44 11.53 5.95 2.90
C PHE A 44 10.44 5.86 3.97
N GLY A 45 9.21 5.49 3.58
CA GLY A 45 8.10 5.30 4.50
C GLY A 45 8.38 4.19 5.53
N ALA A 46 8.96 3.06 5.10
CA ALA A 46 9.34 1.97 5.99
C ALA A 46 10.35 2.42 7.05
N ILE A 47 11.32 3.25 6.68
CA ILE A 47 12.28 3.83 7.65
C ILE A 47 11.58 4.80 8.59
N LEU A 48 10.78 5.73 8.04
CA LEU A 48 10.14 6.80 8.79
C LEU A 48 9.16 6.29 9.85
N VAL A 49 8.32 5.31 9.48
CA VAL A 49 7.33 4.69 10.39
C VAL A 49 8.00 3.92 11.52
N ASN A 50 9.19 3.37 11.28
CA ASN A 50 9.95 2.60 12.26
C ASN A 50 11.00 3.43 13.02
N LEU A 51 10.98 4.76 12.89
CA LEU A 51 11.78 5.66 13.72
C LEU A 51 11.12 5.82 15.09
N PRO A 52 11.78 5.42 16.19
CA PRO A 52 11.20 5.61 17.52
C PRO A 52 11.13 7.11 17.86
N LEU A 53 10.03 7.52 18.49
CA LEU A 53 9.75 8.88 18.94
C LEU A 53 9.88 9.96 17.84
N SER A 54 9.52 9.59 16.61
CA SER A 54 9.66 10.49 15.44
C SER A 54 8.47 11.44 15.25
N GLY A 55 7.33 11.19 15.93
CA GLY A 55 6.07 11.86 15.63
C GLY A 55 5.48 11.51 14.26
N ALA A 56 6.08 10.56 13.52
CA ALA A 56 5.57 10.11 12.24
C ALA A 56 4.27 9.32 12.40
N VAL A 57 4.24 8.40 13.35
CA VAL A 57 3.06 7.61 13.73
C VAL A 57 2.63 7.97 15.13
N THR A 58 1.35 7.71 15.45
CA THR A 58 0.80 7.92 16.80
C THR A 58 1.56 7.09 17.82
N GLN A 59 2.04 7.73 18.87
CA GLN A 59 2.85 7.15 19.93
C GLN A 59 2.40 7.67 21.28
N ILE A 60 2.66 6.89 22.33
CA ILE A 60 2.44 7.33 23.72
C ILE A 60 3.77 7.83 24.26
N ILE A 61 3.87 9.15 24.50
CA ILE A 61 5.04 9.78 25.06
C ILE A 61 4.67 10.34 26.43
N ASP A 62 5.36 9.92 27.47
CA ASP A 62 5.11 10.32 28.87
C ASP A 62 3.65 10.16 29.33
N GLY A 63 2.95 9.13 28.79
CA GLY A 63 1.55 8.84 29.11
C GLY A 63 0.53 9.71 28.35
N VAL A 64 0.98 10.54 27.42
CA VAL A 64 0.13 11.34 26.53
C VAL A 64 0.20 10.74 25.12
N GLU A 65 -0.98 10.57 24.51
CA GLU A 65 -1.06 10.12 23.12
C GLU A 65 -0.77 11.30 22.19
N GLU A 66 0.34 11.22 21.46
CA GLU A 66 0.70 12.16 20.39
C GLU A 66 0.32 11.58 19.05
N ILE A 67 -0.59 12.25 18.34
CA ILE A 67 -1.07 11.83 17.02
C ILE A 67 0.03 12.08 15.99
N GLY A 68 0.44 11.02 15.29
CA GLY A 68 1.46 11.10 14.25
C GLY A 68 0.95 11.75 12.97
N VAL A 69 1.84 12.48 12.29
CA VAL A 69 1.51 13.19 11.04
C VAL A 69 1.02 12.21 9.95
N LEU A 70 1.60 11.02 9.86
CA LEU A 70 1.18 10.00 8.89
C LEU A 70 -0.21 9.46 9.20
N ASN A 71 -0.60 9.35 10.48
CA ASN A 71 -1.96 8.96 10.84
C ASN A 71 -2.98 10.02 10.40
N VAL A 72 -2.67 11.30 10.61
CA VAL A 72 -3.52 12.39 10.14
C VAL A 72 -3.71 12.36 8.62
N LEU A 73 -2.62 12.15 7.87
CA LEU A 73 -2.68 12.04 6.41
C LEU A 73 -3.42 10.78 5.96
N PHE A 74 -3.25 9.67 6.67
CA PHE A 74 -3.98 8.44 6.41
C PHE A 74 -5.49 8.64 6.57
N ASP A 75 -5.92 9.19 7.68
CA ASP A 75 -7.34 9.43 7.98
C ASP A 75 -7.95 10.45 7.01
N ALA A 76 -7.20 11.51 6.69
CA ALA A 76 -7.67 12.57 5.81
C ALA A 76 -7.73 12.18 4.32
N GLY A 77 -6.98 11.17 3.89
CA GLY A 77 -6.82 10.89 2.48
C GLY A 77 -6.97 9.43 2.06
N ILE A 78 -6.53 8.48 2.89
CA ILE A 78 -6.56 7.06 2.53
C ILE A 78 -7.81 6.39 3.12
N ALA A 79 -8.07 6.57 4.41
CA ALA A 79 -9.21 5.96 5.09
C ALA A 79 -10.57 6.40 4.49
N ASN A 80 -10.66 7.62 3.97
CA ASN A 80 -11.83 8.14 3.26
C ASN A 80 -11.78 7.92 1.74
N GLU A 81 -10.81 7.15 1.23
CA GLU A 81 -10.60 6.80 -0.18
C GLU A 81 -10.31 7.99 -1.12
N LEU A 82 -10.08 9.19 -0.60
CA LEU A 82 -9.84 10.38 -1.42
C LEU A 82 -8.55 10.26 -2.25
N PHE A 83 -7.42 9.85 -1.64
CA PHE A 83 -6.15 9.71 -2.35
C PHE A 83 -6.17 8.56 -3.36
N PRO A 84 -6.70 7.36 -3.05
CA PRO A 84 -6.92 6.31 -4.03
C PRO A 84 -7.74 6.78 -5.23
N LEU A 85 -8.85 7.50 -5.01
CA LEU A 85 -9.69 8.02 -6.08
C LEU A 85 -8.91 9.01 -6.98
N LEU A 86 -8.18 9.94 -6.39
CA LEU A 86 -7.35 10.90 -7.14
C LEU A 86 -6.24 10.19 -7.92
N LEU A 87 -5.64 9.14 -7.35
CA LEU A 87 -4.66 8.32 -8.04
C LEU A 87 -5.27 7.66 -9.29
N PHE A 88 -6.46 7.09 -9.18
CA PHE A 88 -7.17 6.49 -10.32
C PHE A 88 -7.50 7.52 -11.41
N VAL A 89 -7.93 8.72 -11.01
CA VAL A 89 -8.15 9.81 -11.97
C VAL A 89 -6.86 10.18 -12.68
N GLY A 90 -5.74 10.28 -11.94
CA GLY A 90 -4.41 10.57 -12.51
C GLY A 90 -3.93 9.48 -13.46
N ILE A 91 -4.02 8.22 -13.07
CA ILE A 91 -3.65 7.08 -13.92
C ILE A 91 -4.55 7.05 -15.16
N GLY A 92 -5.87 7.21 -14.99
CA GLY A 92 -6.82 7.25 -16.12
C GLY A 92 -6.50 8.34 -17.14
N ALA A 93 -6.02 9.51 -16.67
CA ALA A 93 -5.60 10.59 -17.55
C ALA A 93 -4.29 10.32 -18.30
N MET A 94 -3.44 9.41 -17.78
CA MET A 94 -2.17 9.03 -18.40
C MET A 94 -2.27 7.82 -19.34
N ILE A 95 -3.38 7.07 -19.28
CA ILE A 95 -3.57 5.88 -20.12
C ILE A 95 -3.74 6.29 -21.58
N ASP A 96 -2.95 5.67 -22.43
CA ASP A 96 -3.13 5.75 -23.87
C ASP A 96 -4.19 4.72 -24.30
N PHE A 97 -5.36 5.21 -24.69
CA PHE A 97 -6.47 4.39 -25.17
C PHE A 97 -6.40 4.06 -26.66
N GLU A 98 -5.47 4.64 -27.42
CA GLU A 98 -5.35 4.43 -28.84
C GLU A 98 -5.20 2.94 -29.22
N PRO A 99 -4.36 2.13 -28.55
CA PRO A 99 -4.25 0.71 -28.86
C PRO A 99 -5.58 -0.05 -28.71
N LEU A 100 -6.37 0.31 -27.68
CA LEU A 100 -7.68 -0.32 -27.42
C LEU A 100 -8.71 0.06 -28.49
N LEU A 101 -8.67 1.30 -28.99
CA LEU A 101 -9.58 1.78 -30.03
C LEU A 101 -9.22 1.19 -31.39
N ASN A 102 -7.92 0.96 -31.65
CA ASN A 102 -7.44 0.37 -32.90
C ASN A 102 -7.68 -1.14 -32.98
N ASP A 103 -7.61 -1.86 -31.87
CA ASP A 103 -7.94 -3.30 -31.82
C ASP A 103 -8.94 -3.59 -30.68
N PRO A 104 -10.25 -3.55 -30.98
CA PRO A 104 -11.31 -3.82 -29.98
C PRO A 104 -11.25 -5.24 -29.37
N LYS A 105 -10.49 -6.18 -29.97
CA LYS A 105 -10.29 -7.51 -29.40
C LYS A 105 -9.55 -7.46 -28.06
N LEU A 106 -8.79 -6.41 -27.80
CA LEU A 106 -8.14 -6.20 -26.51
C LEU A 106 -9.14 -6.09 -25.34
N MET A 107 -10.38 -5.72 -25.61
CA MET A 107 -11.45 -5.73 -24.60
C MET A 107 -11.74 -7.12 -24.01
N PHE A 108 -11.44 -8.20 -24.75
CA PHE A 108 -11.59 -9.57 -24.23
C PHE A 108 -10.66 -9.85 -23.04
N PHE A 109 -9.49 -9.18 -22.96
CA PHE A 109 -8.64 -9.31 -21.76
C PHE A 109 -9.31 -8.76 -20.49
N GLY A 110 -10.05 -7.66 -20.61
CA GLY A 110 -10.86 -7.14 -19.50
C GLY A 110 -11.97 -8.11 -19.11
N ALA A 111 -12.66 -8.70 -20.09
CA ALA A 111 -13.67 -9.73 -19.83
C ALA A 111 -13.07 -10.98 -19.17
N ALA A 112 -11.88 -11.41 -19.59
CA ALA A 112 -11.17 -12.54 -18.99
C ALA A 112 -10.77 -12.26 -17.53
N ALA A 113 -10.32 -11.04 -17.23
CA ALA A 113 -10.03 -10.62 -15.86
C ALA A 113 -11.28 -10.67 -14.96
N GLN A 114 -12.41 -10.13 -15.43
CA GLN A 114 -13.67 -10.20 -14.70
C GLN A 114 -14.13 -11.64 -14.48
N PHE A 115 -14.01 -12.49 -15.50
CA PHE A 115 -14.29 -13.92 -15.35
C PHE A 115 -13.42 -14.56 -14.26
N GLY A 116 -12.13 -14.23 -14.21
CA GLY A 116 -11.21 -14.71 -13.18
C GLY A 116 -11.65 -14.35 -11.76
N ILE A 117 -12.09 -13.10 -11.55
CA ILE A 117 -12.61 -12.64 -10.26
C ILE A 117 -13.82 -13.44 -9.83
N PHE A 118 -14.84 -13.54 -10.67
CA PHE A 118 -16.07 -14.27 -10.34
C PHE A 118 -15.85 -15.75 -10.18
N PHE A 119 -14.98 -16.35 -10.99
CA PHE A 119 -14.60 -17.74 -10.88
C PHE A 119 -13.93 -18.05 -9.55
N THR A 120 -12.94 -17.24 -9.17
CA THR A 120 -12.19 -17.38 -7.91
C THR A 120 -13.10 -17.17 -6.71
N PHE A 121 -13.96 -16.14 -6.74
CA PHE A 121 -14.98 -15.90 -5.72
C PHE A 121 -15.89 -17.11 -5.54
N SER A 122 -16.44 -17.63 -6.65
CA SER A 122 -17.34 -18.77 -6.64
C SER A 122 -16.67 -20.04 -6.13
N LEU A 123 -15.41 -20.27 -6.53
CA LEU A 123 -14.62 -21.40 -6.07
C LEU A 123 -14.34 -21.32 -4.57
N ALA A 124 -13.94 -20.14 -4.07
CA ALA A 124 -13.71 -19.93 -2.65
C ALA A 124 -14.99 -20.15 -1.82
N ALA A 125 -16.14 -19.66 -2.29
CA ALA A 125 -17.42 -19.88 -1.65
C ALA A 125 -17.80 -21.36 -1.63
N LEU A 126 -17.56 -22.12 -2.70
CA LEU A 126 -17.78 -23.55 -2.78
C LEU A 126 -16.86 -24.35 -1.84
N LEU A 127 -15.65 -23.86 -1.58
CA LEU A 127 -14.71 -24.44 -0.62
C LEU A 127 -15.09 -24.17 0.84
N GLY A 128 -16.16 -23.40 1.08
CA GLY A 128 -16.71 -23.14 2.41
C GLY A 128 -16.14 -21.89 3.10
N PHE A 129 -15.46 -21.01 2.39
CA PHE A 129 -15.05 -19.72 2.94
C PHE A 129 -16.28 -18.83 3.18
N PRO A 130 -16.29 -18.00 4.25
CA PRO A 130 -17.29 -16.95 4.42
C PRO A 130 -17.37 -16.04 3.20
N ILE A 131 -18.57 -15.55 2.87
CA ILE A 131 -18.78 -14.73 1.66
C ILE A 131 -17.85 -13.50 1.61
N LYS A 132 -17.59 -12.87 2.77
CA LYS A 132 -16.65 -11.73 2.85
C LYS A 132 -15.22 -12.12 2.46
N ASP A 133 -14.74 -13.24 2.98
CA ASP A 133 -13.40 -13.75 2.69
C ASP A 133 -13.29 -14.23 1.24
N ALA A 134 -14.31 -14.92 0.73
CA ALA A 134 -14.38 -15.33 -0.66
C ALA A 134 -14.35 -14.13 -1.62
N ALA A 135 -15.04 -13.05 -1.28
CA ALA A 135 -15.00 -11.80 -2.05
C ALA A 135 -13.62 -11.15 -2.02
N ALA A 136 -12.97 -11.11 -0.86
CA ALA A 136 -11.60 -10.62 -0.73
C ALA A 136 -10.63 -11.44 -1.58
N ILE A 137 -10.68 -12.78 -1.50
CA ILE A 137 -9.85 -13.70 -2.30
C ILE A 137 -10.07 -13.46 -3.80
N GLY A 138 -11.34 -13.28 -4.24
CA GLY A 138 -11.66 -13.03 -5.65
C GLY A 138 -11.06 -11.75 -6.20
N ILE A 139 -10.85 -10.74 -5.36
CA ILE A 139 -10.39 -9.42 -5.78
C ILE A 139 -8.86 -9.29 -5.73
N ILE A 140 -8.15 -10.03 -4.88
CA ILE A 140 -6.70 -9.91 -4.69
C ILE A 140 -5.92 -9.94 -6.01
N GLY A 141 -6.30 -10.80 -6.95
CA GLY A 141 -5.60 -10.93 -8.23
C GLY A 141 -5.94 -9.87 -9.28
N ALA A 142 -6.92 -9.02 -9.03
CA ALA A 142 -7.44 -8.05 -9.99
C ALA A 142 -7.55 -6.63 -9.43
N ALA A 143 -7.43 -6.46 -8.11
CA ALA A 143 -7.39 -5.17 -7.47
C ALA A 143 -5.96 -4.60 -7.51
N ASP A 144 -5.88 -3.29 -7.54
CA ASP A 144 -4.63 -2.58 -7.30
C ASP A 144 -4.37 -2.40 -5.80
N GLY A 145 -3.14 -2.02 -5.45
CA GLY A 145 -2.70 -1.85 -4.07
C GLY A 145 -3.59 -0.96 -3.20
N PRO A 146 -4.09 0.21 -3.68
CA PRO A 146 -4.99 1.07 -2.90
C PRO A 146 -6.28 0.39 -2.47
N THR A 147 -6.89 -0.43 -3.33
CA THR A 147 -8.11 -1.18 -3.03
C THR A 147 -7.85 -2.28 -2.00
N GLU A 148 -6.70 -2.94 -2.08
CA GLU A 148 -6.30 -3.99 -1.14
C GLU A 148 -6.03 -3.44 0.26
N ILE A 149 -5.36 -2.29 0.37
CA ILE A 149 -5.10 -1.60 1.64
C ILE A 149 -6.41 -1.25 2.36
N GLY A 150 -7.39 -0.69 1.66
CA GLY A 150 -8.69 -0.36 2.23
C GLY A 150 -9.43 -1.57 2.78
N ARG A 151 -9.24 -2.76 2.21
CA ARG A 151 -9.88 -4.00 2.68
C ARG A 151 -9.20 -4.66 3.85
N ALA A 152 -7.93 -4.42 4.08
CA ALA A 152 -7.20 -4.96 5.23
C ALA A 152 -7.68 -4.36 6.57
N HIS A 153 -8.43 -3.26 6.54
CA HIS A 153 -8.94 -2.57 7.71
C HIS A 153 -10.44 -2.83 8.00
N VAL A 154 -11.13 -3.65 7.22
CA VAL A 154 -12.54 -4.02 7.36
C VAL A 154 -12.64 -5.45 7.86
#